data_7465534369b590a4c7b2b5a0b2a7592e
#
_entry.id   7465534369b590a4c7b2b5a0b2a7592e
#
_cell.length_a   1.000
_cell.length_b   1.000
_cell.length_c   1.000
_cell.angle_alpha   90.00
_cell.angle_beta   90.00
_cell.angle_gamma   90.00
#
_symmetry.space_group_name_H-M   'P 1'
#
loop_
_entity.id
_entity.type
_entity.pdbx_description
1 polymer ?
#
loop_
_entity_poly.entity_id
_entity_poly.type
_entity_poly.pdbx_seq_one_letter_code
_entity_poly.pdbx_strand_id
1 'polypeptide(L)'
;MAYLAKEERRETIFKAVLDVVAQKGFGGITARGVAAELGAATGIIHHHFESLTEMKCSALLFAAQQDLAANDVIFTQNPIGPALLQILDWRKIPESTSISRIWISAADEATRSPEFDVVYGKAVNDFHAQLSGYLRKGVTSGELKSAIDPDLVAWKLVAVSASLSDFLASDHIAVTGDQVSQIIQHELQESL
;
A
#
# COMPACT_ATOMS: atom_id res chain seq x y z
N MET A 1 13.27 -15.22 -23.56
CA MET A 1 13.35 -13.80 -23.98
C MET A 1 11.99 -13.17 -24.24
N ALA A 2 11.08 -13.72 -25.07
CA ALA A 2 9.76 -13.11 -25.31
C ALA A 2 8.85 -12.99 -24.05
N TYR A 3 8.92 -13.98 -23.13
CA TYR A 3 8.17 -13.96 -21.88
C TYR A 3 8.64 -12.85 -20.94
N LEU A 4 9.96 -12.69 -20.75
CA LEU A 4 10.53 -11.61 -19.92
C LEU A 4 10.16 -10.23 -20.46
N ALA A 5 10.21 -10.03 -21.78
CA ALA A 5 9.79 -8.78 -22.37
C ALA A 5 8.28 -8.46 -22.17
N LYS A 6 7.44 -9.51 -22.07
CA LYS A 6 6.00 -9.34 -21.76
C LYS A 6 5.77 -8.92 -20.32
N GLU A 7 6.45 -9.52 -19.35
CA GLU A 7 6.36 -9.15 -17.93
C GLU A 7 6.90 -7.73 -17.68
N GLU A 8 8.08 -7.40 -18.21
CA GLU A 8 8.64 -6.05 -18.12
C GLU A 8 7.68 -4.98 -18.69
N ARG A 9 6.98 -5.34 -19.77
CA ARG A 9 5.97 -4.44 -20.35
C ARG A 9 4.76 -4.30 -19.44
N ARG A 10 4.28 -5.39 -18.80
CA ARG A 10 3.17 -5.32 -17.83
C ARG A 10 3.53 -4.45 -16.63
N GLU A 11 4.74 -4.57 -16.09
CA GLU A 11 5.22 -3.70 -15.00
C GLU A 11 5.27 -2.23 -15.42
N THR A 12 5.72 -1.94 -16.64
CA THR A 12 5.69 -0.57 -17.17
C THR A 12 4.26 -0.02 -17.25
N ILE A 13 3.29 -0.86 -17.65
CA ILE A 13 1.88 -0.49 -17.67
C ILE A 13 1.37 -0.27 -16.24
N PHE A 14 1.70 -1.14 -15.27
CA PHE A 14 1.26 -0.98 -13.88
C PHE A 14 1.76 0.34 -13.29
N LYS A 15 3.01 0.73 -13.52
CA LYS A 15 3.54 2.03 -13.08
C LYS A 15 2.72 3.18 -13.64
N ALA A 16 2.46 3.19 -14.94
CA ALA A 16 1.62 4.22 -15.56
C ALA A 16 0.16 4.20 -15.06
N VAL A 17 -0.39 3.02 -14.76
CA VAL A 17 -1.71 2.93 -14.09
C VAL A 17 -1.66 3.62 -12.74
N LEU A 18 -0.65 3.34 -11.91
CA LEU A 18 -0.51 3.91 -10.57
C LEU A 18 -0.27 5.42 -10.61
N ASP A 19 0.46 5.93 -11.60
CA ASP A 19 0.64 7.38 -11.83
C ASP A 19 -0.70 8.06 -12.14
N VAL A 20 -1.54 7.44 -12.97
CA VAL A 20 -2.90 7.94 -13.26
C VAL A 20 -3.80 7.83 -12.03
N VAL A 21 -3.68 6.74 -11.23
CA VAL A 21 -4.43 6.57 -9.97
C VAL A 21 -4.06 7.66 -8.98
N ALA A 22 -2.80 7.97 -8.80
CA ALA A 22 -2.35 9.02 -7.89
C ALA A 22 -2.93 10.40 -8.24
N GLN A 23 -3.26 10.63 -9.52
CA GLN A 23 -3.85 11.88 -10.01
C GLN A 23 -5.39 11.86 -9.97
N LYS A 24 -6.04 10.75 -10.36
CA LYS A 24 -7.48 10.68 -10.68
C LYS A 24 -8.25 9.62 -9.90
N GLY A 25 -7.57 8.82 -9.09
CA GLY A 25 -8.13 7.66 -8.42
C GLY A 25 -8.44 6.49 -9.36
N PHE A 26 -8.73 5.31 -8.78
CA PHE A 26 -9.12 4.12 -9.56
C PHE A 26 -10.41 4.31 -10.36
N GLY A 27 -11.36 5.11 -9.85
CA GLY A 27 -12.59 5.44 -10.57
C GLY A 27 -12.35 6.29 -11.82
N GLY A 28 -11.28 7.07 -11.88
CA GLY A 28 -10.92 7.93 -13.02
C GLY A 28 -10.07 7.26 -14.11
N ILE A 29 -9.73 5.97 -13.95
CA ILE A 29 -8.91 5.25 -14.92
C ILE A 29 -9.68 4.93 -16.18
N THR A 30 -9.02 5.15 -17.34
CA THR A 30 -9.47 4.70 -18.65
C THR A 30 -8.29 4.11 -19.44
N ALA A 31 -8.53 3.16 -20.32
CA ALA A 31 -7.50 2.59 -21.18
C ALA A 31 -6.77 3.68 -22.00
N ARG A 32 -7.51 4.68 -22.48
CA ARG A 32 -6.94 5.83 -23.21
C ARG A 32 -6.06 6.70 -22.33
N GLY A 33 -6.47 6.93 -21.07
CA GLY A 33 -5.68 7.73 -20.12
C GLY A 33 -4.35 7.08 -19.79
N VAL A 34 -4.37 5.76 -19.52
CA VAL A 34 -3.14 4.98 -19.26
C VAL A 34 -2.25 4.91 -20.50
N ALA A 35 -2.81 4.69 -21.69
CA ALA A 35 -2.05 4.69 -22.93
C ALA A 35 -1.38 6.04 -23.20
N ALA A 36 -2.07 7.15 -22.91
CA ALA A 36 -1.50 8.49 -23.02
C ALA A 36 -0.33 8.71 -22.05
N GLU A 37 -0.44 8.24 -20.80
CA GLU A 37 0.64 8.29 -19.80
C GLU A 37 1.87 7.50 -20.27
N LEU A 38 1.64 6.35 -20.93
CA LEU A 38 2.70 5.53 -21.53
C LEU A 38 3.31 6.13 -22.80
N GLY A 39 2.74 7.18 -23.38
CA GLY A 39 3.10 7.64 -24.72
C GLY A 39 2.84 6.60 -25.82
N ALA A 40 1.82 5.76 -25.66
CA ALA A 40 1.53 4.63 -26.53
C ALA A 40 0.10 4.68 -27.10
N ALA A 41 -0.17 3.84 -28.10
CA ALA A 41 -1.52 3.67 -28.62
C ALA A 41 -2.40 2.85 -27.65
N THR A 42 -3.70 3.17 -27.56
CA THR A 42 -4.66 2.49 -26.66
C THR A 42 -4.73 0.97 -26.86
N GLY A 43 -4.46 0.50 -28.08
CA GLY A 43 -4.43 -0.94 -28.40
C GLY A 43 -3.47 -1.75 -27.55
N ILE A 44 -2.40 -1.12 -26.99
CA ILE A 44 -1.47 -1.84 -26.11
C ILE A 44 -2.16 -2.32 -24.83
N ILE A 45 -3.07 -1.56 -24.28
CA ILE A 45 -3.81 -1.92 -23.07
C ILE A 45 -4.68 -3.14 -23.35
N HIS A 46 -5.45 -3.12 -24.43
CA HIS A 46 -6.31 -4.23 -24.83
C HIS A 46 -5.54 -5.50 -25.23
N HIS A 47 -4.28 -5.37 -25.59
CA HIS A 47 -3.41 -6.51 -25.86
C HIS A 47 -2.94 -7.21 -24.56
N HIS A 48 -2.81 -6.46 -23.46
CA HIS A 48 -2.29 -6.96 -22.19
C HIS A 48 -3.35 -7.31 -21.15
N PHE A 49 -4.56 -6.75 -21.26
CA PHE A 49 -5.66 -6.91 -20.30
C PHE A 49 -6.99 -7.15 -21.01
N GLU A 50 -7.74 -8.12 -20.49
CA GLU A 50 -9.07 -8.47 -21.02
C GLU A 50 -10.12 -7.41 -20.64
N SER A 51 -9.93 -6.74 -19.49
CA SER A 51 -10.86 -5.72 -19.00
C SER A 51 -10.10 -4.60 -18.25
N LEU A 52 -10.80 -3.48 -18.09
CA LEU A 52 -10.33 -2.38 -17.25
C LEU A 52 -10.24 -2.79 -15.79
N THR A 53 -11.16 -3.61 -15.30
CA THR A 53 -11.16 -4.13 -13.95
C THR A 53 -9.95 -5.03 -13.70
N GLU A 54 -9.64 -5.95 -14.63
CA GLU A 54 -8.43 -6.76 -14.54
C GLU A 54 -7.15 -5.90 -14.44
N MET A 55 -7.04 -4.85 -15.26
CA MET A 55 -5.91 -3.94 -15.23
C MET A 55 -5.80 -3.24 -13.86
N LYS A 56 -6.90 -2.72 -13.33
CA LYS A 56 -6.96 -2.07 -12.01
C LYS A 56 -6.55 -3.04 -10.90
N CYS A 57 -7.13 -4.24 -10.87
CA CYS A 57 -6.82 -5.29 -9.90
C CYS A 57 -5.34 -5.69 -9.94
N SER A 58 -4.80 -5.91 -11.15
CA SER A 58 -3.40 -6.27 -11.33
C SER A 58 -2.44 -5.17 -10.88
N ALA A 59 -2.79 -3.89 -11.14
CA ALA A 59 -1.99 -2.76 -10.71
C ALA A 59 -2.00 -2.58 -9.18
N LEU A 60 -3.14 -2.81 -8.52
CA LEU A 60 -3.20 -2.79 -7.04
C LEU A 60 -2.35 -3.92 -6.43
N LEU A 61 -2.44 -5.14 -6.97
CA LEU A 61 -1.61 -6.25 -6.50
C LEU A 61 -0.13 -5.98 -6.71
N PHE A 62 0.24 -5.38 -7.83
CA PHE A 62 1.62 -4.98 -8.07
C PHE A 62 2.09 -3.96 -7.03
N ALA A 63 1.31 -2.89 -6.73
CA ALA A 63 1.64 -1.92 -5.70
C ALA A 63 1.80 -2.58 -4.33
N ALA A 64 0.84 -3.41 -3.91
CA ALA A 64 0.89 -4.12 -2.64
C ALA A 64 2.12 -5.02 -2.51
N GLN A 65 2.51 -5.74 -3.57
CA GLN A 65 3.71 -6.57 -3.57
C GLN A 65 4.99 -5.75 -3.44
N GLN A 66 5.06 -4.57 -4.07
CA GLN A 66 6.20 -3.66 -3.92
C GLN A 66 6.31 -3.14 -2.49
N ASP A 67 5.18 -2.75 -1.88
CA ASP A 67 5.13 -2.27 -0.49
C ASP A 67 5.59 -3.37 0.48
N LEU A 68 5.09 -4.61 0.33
CA LEU A 68 5.51 -5.74 1.16
C LEU A 68 7.00 -6.05 1.02
N ALA A 69 7.53 -6.02 -0.20
CA ALA A 69 8.95 -6.26 -0.44
C ALA A 69 9.82 -5.15 0.17
N ALA A 70 9.40 -3.89 0.08
CA ALA A 70 10.08 -2.76 0.71
C ALA A 70 10.07 -2.87 2.25
N ASN A 71 8.94 -3.28 2.83
CA ASN A 71 8.81 -3.52 4.26
C ASN A 71 9.76 -4.63 4.74
N ASP A 72 9.87 -5.74 4.01
CA ASP A 72 10.80 -6.82 4.34
C ASP A 72 12.25 -6.35 4.41
N VAL A 73 12.66 -5.45 3.51
CA VAL A 73 14.00 -4.84 3.56
C VAL A 73 14.16 -4.01 4.84
N ILE A 74 13.16 -3.18 5.19
CA ILE A 74 13.19 -2.34 6.39
C ILE A 74 13.30 -3.21 7.65
N PHE A 75 12.49 -4.27 7.77
CA PHE A 75 12.54 -5.20 8.91
C PHE A 75 13.84 -5.99 9.00
N THR A 76 14.48 -6.27 7.87
CA THR A 76 15.78 -6.97 7.87
C THR A 76 16.92 -6.09 8.36
N GLN A 77 16.81 -4.77 8.17
CA GLN A 77 17.85 -3.80 8.46
C GLN A 77 17.70 -3.11 9.83
N ASN A 78 16.54 -3.24 10.48
CA ASN A 78 16.22 -2.49 11.69
C ASN A 78 15.62 -3.40 12.78
N PRO A 79 15.78 -3.04 14.07
CA PRO A 79 14.98 -3.60 15.17
C PRO A 79 13.47 -3.36 14.91
N ILE A 80 12.61 -4.20 15.49
CA ILE A 80 11.17 -4.21 15.18
C ILE A 80 10.49 -2.86 15.43
N GLY A 81 10.73 -2.24 16.59
CA GLY A 81 10.11 -0.95 16.91
C GLY A 81 10.45 0.17 15.91
N PRO A 82 11.75 0.46 15.63
CA PRO A 82 12.14 1.38 14.57
C PRO A 82 11.63 1.02 13.17
N ALA A 83 11.60 -0.26 12.79
CA ALA A 83 11.07 -0.71 11.53
C ALA A 83 9.57 -0.40 11.39
N LEU A 84 8.78 -0.71 12.43
CA LEU A 84 7.35 -0.40 12.46
C LEU A 84 7.11 1.11 12.37
N LEU A 85 7.87 1.93 13.11
CA LEU A 85 7.73 3.38 13.02
C LEU A 85 8.02 3.90 11.60
N GLN A 86 9.00 3.34 10.92
CA GLN A 86 9.34 3.74 9.54
C GLN A 86 8.25 3.35 8.56
N ILE A 87 7.65 2.16 8.72
CA ILE A 87 6.61 1.63 7.81
C ILE A 87 5.27 2.33 8.03
N LEU A 88 4.91 2.60 9.29
CA LEU A 88 3.62 3.17 9.64
C LEU A 88 3.57 4.69 9.48
N ASP A 89 4.70 5.37 9.62
CA ASP A 89 4.82 6.82 9.34
C ASP A 89 5.18 7.04 7.86
N TRP A 90 4.20 6.96 7.00
CA TRP A 90 4.34 7.04 5.55
C TRP A 90 5.05 8.29 5.05
N ARG A 91 5.08 9.38 5.83
CA ARG A 91 5.81 10.61 5.47
C ARG A 91 7.32 10.39 5.37
N LYS A 92 7.83 9.33 5.98
CA LYS A 92 9.24 8.93 5.89
C LYS A 92 9.56 8.16 4.60
N ILE A 93 8.51 7.85 3.82
CA ILE A 93 8.65 7.16 2.54
C ILE A 93 8.64 8.20 1.42
N PRO A 94 9.62 8.21 0.52
CA PRO A 94 9.57 9.02 -0.69
C PRO A 94 8.25 8.76 -1.44
N GLU A 95 7.66 9.82 -2.04
CA GLU A 95 6.39 9.72 -2.78
C GLU A 95 5.17 9.34 -1.93
N SER A 96 5.24 9.47 -0.60
CA SER A 96 4.17 9.11 0.35
C SER A 96 2.79 9.64 -0.02
N THR A 97 2.69 10.86 -0.56
CA THR A 97 1.41 11.44 -1.01
C THR A 97 0.77 10.63 -2.13
N SER A 98 1.56 10.15 -3.08
CA SER A 98 1.05 9.30 -4.17
C SER A 98 0.60 7.93 -3.65
N ILE A 99 1.36 7.34 -2.73
CA ILE A 99 1.03 6.07 -2.08
C ILE A 99 -0.29 6.19 -1.31
N SER A 100 -0.45 7.22 -0.46
CA SER A 100 -1.69 7.45 0.28
C SER A 100 -2.89 7.58 -0.66
N ARG A 101 -2.78 8.36 -1.74
CA ARG A 101 -3.86 8.51 -2.72
C ARG A 101 -4.24 7.20 -3.41
N ILE A 102 -3.27 6.33 -3.70
CA ILE A 102 -3.52 5.02 -4.27
C ILE A 102 -4.38 4.19 -3.31
N TRP A 103 -3.99 4.09 -2.03
CA TRP A 103 -4.71 3.28 -1.05
C TRP A 103 -6.09 3.83 -0.69
N ILE A 104 -6.24 5.16 -0.51
CA ILE A 104 -7.55 5.81 -0.31
C ILE A 104 -8.48 5.52 -1.49
N SER A 105 -7.96 5.68 -2.71
CA SER A 105 -8.74 5.42 -3.91
C SER A 105 -9.05 3.94 -4.10
N ALA A 106 -8.18 3.03 -3.65
CA ALA A 106 -8.45 1.60 -3.67
C ALA A 106 -9.58 1.22 -2.71
N ALA A 107 -9.60 1.76 -1.50
CA ALA A 107 -10.68 1.55 -0.55
C ALA A 107 -12.03 2.03 -1.10
N ASP A 108 -12.05 3.21 -1.74
CA ASP A 108 -13.25 3.76 -2.39
C ASP A 108 -13.73 2.90 -3.58
N GLU A 109 -12.83 2.44 -4.45
CA GLU A 109 -13.17 1.57 -5.58
C GLU A 109 -13.69 0.20 -5.12
N ALA A 110 -13.15 -0.37 -4.05
CA ALA A 110 -13.60 -1.64 -3.46
C ALA A 110 -15.08 -1.59 -3.07
N THR A 111 -15.59 -0.44 -2.60
CA THR A 111 -17.01 -0.29 -2.25
C THR A 111 -17.96 -0.39 -3.46
N ARG A 112 -17.44 -0.25 -4.69
CA ARG A 112 -18.24 -0.21 -5.94
C ARG A 112 -18.02 -1.40 -6.86
N SER A 113 -16.92 -2.12 -6.70
CA SER A 113 -16.55 -3.25 -7.56
C SER A 113 -16.27 -4.49 -6.73
N PRO A 114 -17.17 -5.49 -6.72
CA PRO A 114 -16.96 -6.73 -5.97
C PRO A 114 -15.68 -7.48 -6.36
N GLU A 115 -15.30 -7.46 -7.64
CA GLU A 115 -14.05 -8.09 -8.11
C GLU A 115 -12.82 -7.35 -7.54
N PHE A 116 -12.88 -6.03 -7.49
CA PHE A 116 -11.80 -5.21 -6.93
C PHE A 116 -11.73 -5.34 -5.41
N ASP A 117 -12.87 -5.46 -4.72
CA ASP A 117 -12.95 -5.67 -3.27
C ASP A 117 -12.20 -6.94 -2.81
N VAL A 118 -12.35 -8.04 -3.55
CA VAL A 118 -11.59 -9.27 -3.28
C VAL A 118 -10.08 -9.02 -3.31
N VAL A 119 -9.62 -8.25 -4.28
CA VAL A 119 -8.19 -7.93 -4.44
C VAL A 119 -7.71 -6.96 -3.38
N TYR A 120 -8.49 -5.94 -3.08
CA TYR A 120 -8.22 -4.98 -2.02
C TYR A 120 -8.14 -5.67 -0.64
N GLY A 121 -9.13 -6.51 -0.33
CA GLY A 121 -9.14 -7.28 0.90
C GLY A 121 -7.92 -8.21 1.02
N LYS A 122 -7.52 -8.86 -0.09
CA LYS A 122 -6.28 -9.65 -0.11
C LYS A 122 -5.06 -8.79 0.21
N ALA A 123 -4.92 -7.62 -0.41
CA ALA A 123 -3.77 -6.74 -0.19
C ALA A 123 -3.67 -6.26 1.27
N VAL A 124 -4.79 -5.88 1.87
CA VAL A 124 -4.85 -5.48 3.30
C VAL A 124 -4.53 -6.66 4.22
N ASN A 125 -5.05 -7.85 3.94
CA ASN A 125 -4.78 -9.05 4.72
C ASN A 125 -3.32 -9.49 4.62
N ASP A 126 -2.70 -9.39 3.44
CA ASP A 126 -1.29 -9.70 3.25
C ASP A 126 -0.39 -8.74 4.06
N PHE A 127 -0.71 -7.45 4.08
CA PHE A 127 0.00 -6.47 4.90
C PHE A 127 -0.16 -6.75 6.40
N HIS A 128 -1.40 -7.03 6.86
CA HIS A 128 -1.64 -7.46 8.24
C HIS A 128 -0.83 -8.70 8.60
N ALA A 129 -0.85 -9.74 7.76
CA ALA A 129 -0.11 -10.97 7.99
C ALA A 129 1.41 -10.74 8.09
N GLN A 130 1.95 -9.85 7.26
CA GLN A 130 3.35 -9.44 7.33
C GLN A 130 3.69 -8.79 8.67
N LEU A 131 2.92 -7.77 9.10
CA LEU A 131 3.13 -7.10 10.38
C LEU A 131 3.01 -8.07 11.56
N SER A 132 1.95 -8.88 11.58
CA SER A 132 1.72 -9.90 12.61
C SER A 132 2.87 -10.92 12.66
N GLY A 133 3.41 -11.33 11.51
CA GLY A 133 4.57 -12.19 11.42
C GLY A 133 5.83 -11.59 12.07
N TYR A 134 6.09 -10.30 11.85
CA TYR A 134 7.21 -9.61 12.48
C TYR A 134 7.01 -9.39 13.97
N LEU A 135 5.80 -9.06 14.42
CA LEU A 135 5.48 -8.97 15.85
C LEU A 135 5.70 -10.31 16.56
N ARG A 136 5.28 -11.45 15.96
CA ARG A 136 5.55 -12.79 16.51
C ARG A 136 7.04 -13.10 16.61
N LYS A 137 7.82 -12.71 15.61
CA LYS A 137 9.30 -12.85 15.68
C LYS A 137 9.87 -12.06 16.85
N GLY A 138 9.40 -10.81 17.07
CA GLY A 138 9.83 -9.97 18.19
C GLY A 138 9.49 -10.55 19.56
N VAL A 139 8.31 -11.12 19.70
CA VAL A 139 7.93 -11.85 20.93
C VAL A 139 8.83 -13.07 21.15
N THR A 140 9.10 -13.84 20.09
CA THR A 140 9.93 -15.04 20.18
C THR A 140 11.40 -14.71 20.49
N SER A 141 11.91 -13.60 19.96
CA SER A 141 13.29 -13.15 20.22
C SER A 141 13.46 -12.44 21.57
N GLY A 142 12.37 -12.09 22.25
CA GLY A 142 12.36 -11.30 23.48
C GLY A 142 12.55 -9.79 23.26
N GLU A 143 12.49 -9.31 22.03
CA GLU A 143 12.51 -7.89 21.71
C GLU A 143 11.20 -7.19 22.11
N LEU A 144 10.07 -7.91 22.07
CA LEU A 144 8.75 -7.44 22.46
C LEU A 144 8.22 -8.19 23.69
N LYS A 145 7.28 -7.55 24.41
CA LYS A 145 6.62 -8.17 25.57
C LYS A 145 5.86 -9.43 25.15
N SER A 146 5.97 -10.49 25.94
CA SER A 146 5.31 -11.77 25.68
C SER A 146 3.77 -11.73 25.82
N ALA A 147 3.23 -10.68 26.43
CA ALA A 147 1.80 -10.55 26.72
C ALA A 147 0.99 -9.93 25.57
N ILE A 148 1.64 -9.53 24.45
CA ILE A 148 0.91 -8.97 23.31
C ILE A 148 0.23 -10.07 22.48
N ASP A 149 -0.91 -9.75 21.90
CA ASP A 149 -1.51 -10.50 20.80
C ASP A 149 -1.04 -9.90 19.48
N PRO A 150 -0.14 -10.57 18.73
CA PRO A 150 0.43 -10.00 17.51
C PRO A 150 -0.60 -9.71 16.41
N ASP A 151 -1.67 -10.49 16.31
CA ASP A 151 -2.71 -10.29 15.31
C ASP A 151 -3.55 -9.06 15.64
N LEU A 152 -3.96 -8.92 16.89
CA LEU A 152 -4.73 -7.76 17.33
C LEU A 152 -3.93 -6.47 17.26
N VAL A 153 -2.65 -6.51 17.68
CA VAL A 153 -1.74 -5.35 17.57
C VAL A 153 -1.53 -4.97 16.10
N ALA A 154 -1.32 -5.94 15.21
CA ALA A 154 -1.17 -5.67 13.78
C ALA A 154 -2.41 -4.95 13.22
N TRP A 155 -3.63 -5.42 13.50
CA TRP A 155 -4.85 -4.74 13.06
C TRP A 155 -4.98 -3.32 13.60
N LYS A 156 -4.64 -3.11 14.87
CA LYS A 156 -4.63 -1.77 15.48
C LYS A 156 -3.68 -0.82 14.75
N LEU A 157 -2.45 -1.28 14.49
CA LEU A 157 -1.44 -0.48 13.81
C LEU A 157 -1.82 -0.17 12.37
N VAL A 158 -2.37 -1.14 11.62
CA VAL A 158 -2.89 -0.93 10.26
C VAL A 158 -3.98 0.13 10.27
N ALA A 159 -4.96 0.02 11.17
CA ALA A 159 -6.08 0.97 11.24
C ALA A 159 -5.62 2.39 11.58
N VAL A 160 -4.74 2.54 12.57
CA VAL A 160 -4.20 3.84 12.98
C VAL A 160 -3.40 4.47 11.84
N SER A 161 -2.50 3.72 11.21
CA SER A 161 -1.68 4.22 10.11
C SER A 161 -2.52 4.64 8.90
N ALA A 162 -3.49 3.81 8.49
CA ALA A 162 -4.37 4.13 7.38
C ALA A 162 -5.17 5.42 7.64
N SER A 163 -5.85 5.52 8.79
CA SER A 163 -6.65 6.70 9.14
C SER A 163 -5.82 7.98 9.23
N LEU A 164 -4.61 7.91 9.80
CA LEU A 164 -3.74 9.08 9.89
C LEU A 164 -3.20 9.50 8.52
N SER A 165 -2.95 8.57 7.63
CA SER A 165 -2.55 8.84 6.25
C SER A 165 -3.66 9.54 5.47
N ASP A 166 -4.92 9.12 5.66
CA ASP A 166 -6.09 9.75 5.06
C ASP A 166 -6.26 11.18 5.54
N PHE A 167 -6.06 11.44 6.84
CA PHE A 167 -6.14 12.80 7.39
C PHE A 167 -5.07 13.72 6.81
N LEU A 168 -3.84 13.23 6.63
CA LEU A 168 -2.77 14.00 6.01
C LEU A 168 -2.95 14.27 4.52
N ALA A 169 -3.81 13.53 3.84
CA ALA A 169 -4.15 13.77 2.44
C ALA A 169 -5.06 15.00 2.25
N SER A 170 -5.59 15.59 3.34
CA SER A 170 -6.46 16.78 3.33
C SER A 170 -5.75 17.99 3.91
N ASP A 171 -5.68 19.07 3.14
CA ASP A 171 -5.16 20.37 3.59
C ASP A 171 -6.03 21.07 4.64
N HIS A 172 -7.25 20.58 4.89
CA HIS A 172 -8.24 21.19 5.78
C HIS A 172 -8.40 20.46 7.12
N ILE A 173 -7.76 19.31 7.31
CA ILE A 173 -7.74 18.61 8.59
C ILE A 173 -6.57 19.14 9.41
N ALA A 174 -6.85 19.62 10.63
CA ALA A 174 -5.88 20.30 11.47
C ALA A 174 -4.91 19.33 12.21
N VAL A 175 -4.55 18.21 11.59
CA VAL A 175 -3.51 17.33 12.10
C VAL A 175 -2.19 17.65 11.39
N THR A 176 -1.14 17.84 12.15
CA THR A 176 0.20 18.05 11.59
C THR A 176 0.93 16.73 11.43
N GLY A 177 1.90 16.73 10.51
CA GLY A 177 2.75 15.57 10.33
C GLY A 177 3.52 15.18 11.61
N ASP A 178 3.94 16.14 12.44
CA ASP A 178 4.62 15.84 13.71
C ASP A 178 3.68 15.19 14.72
N GLN A 179 2.41 15.60 14.76
CA GLN A 179 1.39 14.94 15.58
C GLN A 179 1.15 13.51 15.12
N VAL A 180 1.15 13.24 13.82
CA VAL A 180 1.04 11.87 13.30
C VAL A 180 2.19 11.00 13.75
N SER A 181 3.45 11.46 13.65
CA SER A 181 4.60 10.72 14.18
C SER A 181 4.48 10.46 15.68
N GLN A 182 4.06 11.45 16.45
CA GLN A 182 3.88 11.31 17.90
C GLN A 182 2.78 10.28 18.24
N ILE A 183 1.66 10.30 17.52
CA ILE A 183 0.57 9.32 17.72
C ILE A 183 1.07 7.91 17.42
N ILE A 184 1.72 7.68 16.26
CA ILE A 184 2.23 6.36 15.90
C ILE A 184 3.28 5.90 16.92
N GLN A 185 4.18 6.78 17.33
CA GLN A 185 5.21 6.46 18.32
C GLN A 185 4.63 6.10 19.68
N HIS A 186 3.60 6.82 20.12
CA HIS A 186 2.87 6.52 21.36
C HIS A 186 2.15 5.18 21.26
N GLU A 187 1.43 4.93 20.16
CA GLU A 187 0.77 3.64 19.92
C GLU A 187 1.73 2.45 19.94
N LEU A 188 2.92 2.60 19.37
CA LEU A 188 3.94 1.56 19.43
C LEU A 188 4.45 1.34 20.86
N GLN A 189 4.68 2.40 21.64
CA GLN A 189 5.13 2.29 23.03
C GLN A 189 4.10 1.61 23.93
N GLU A 190 2.81 1.88 23.73
CA GLU A 190 1.72 1.26 24.49
C GLU A 190 1.44 -0.19 24.06
N SER A 191 1.65 -0.50 22.79
CA SER A 191 1.32 -1.79 22.20
C SER A 191 2.44 -2.82 22.29
N LEU A 192 3.70 -2.40 22.39
CA LEU A 192 4.89 -3.26 22.38
C LEU A 192 5.61 -3.29 23.76
#